data_571b3bcc840c51661a564c109e78c695
#
_entry.id   571b3bcc840c51661a564c109e78c695
#
_cell.length_a   1.000
_cell.length_b   1.000
_cell.length_c   1.000
_cell.angle_alpha   90.00
_cell.angle_beta   90.00
_cell.angle_gamma   90.00
#
_symmetry.space_group_name_H-M   'P 1'
#
loop_
_entity.id
_entity.type
_entity.pdbx_description
1 polymer ?
#
loop_
_entity_poly.entity_id
_entity_poly.type
_entity_poly.pdbx_seq_one_letter_code
_entity_poly.pdbx_strand_id
1 'polypeptide(L)'
;IESAAAGAAVSVSAVDSSKILNVAVGVGGAGKVAVQGAASTALVNKQTQAVLEATDIDKDDDNAARADVTVKAQSDSKIFNTAVVAAGAGTAAVGAGVAVNRIVQQTGAEVQGGTMNLQELDIRAVAAPKIETIGVGGAVGGNVGVSGSVAVNMIANDVTAHIGSGAVIAVNGSVGVVAQSDEQISNYAGTLSGGGTAAVGVSTSVNQISGTTGAFIGDEGESTVKTSVSAKGNGSGIKTDSTVKDEQIHDTLIDKDTLAMGSQIERTAAVQKGIVVDASSTRDLKSFLVNASGGMYAGVAATVNVNLIEGATDAKISNAILNGGIAGSGSRADVSVRAGDYTNSAGFVGSLGIGVEGAGIGAGSDTNTVSRDVTAQVADSDIKAQALKVAAEGKQGISSFTVGMGAAGVGAGVAGVVTVSKMDNTTKAVLTGATADVTTLDVEANHLARTNAGNISTGGAGVGAGIGLSVGVLPDDSVPGAEVRGSTVNSSGNQSRT
;
A
#
# COMPACT_ATOMS: atom_id res chain seq x y z
N ILE A 1 -6.41 -19.27 32.99
CA ILE A 1 -5.53 -20.32 32.42
C ILE A 1 -4.26 -20.34 33.24
N GLU A 2 -3.91 -21.51 33.76
CA GLU A 2 -2.68 -21.71 34.52
C GLU A 2 -1.73 -22.66 33.78
N SER A 3 -0.45 -22.31 33.69
CA SER A 3 0.57 -23.09 32.99
C SER A 3 1.09 -24.21 33.88
N ALA A 4 0.93 -25.45 33.48
CA ALA A 4 1.36 -26.64 34.26
C ALA A 4 2.85 -26.97 34.05
N ALA A 5 3.52 -26.43 33.04
CA ALA A 5 4.92 -26.71 32.72
C ALA A 5 5.58 -25.54 31.98
N ALA A 6 6.90 -25.44 32.11
CA ALA A 6 7.69 -24.50 31.31
C ALA A 6 7.53 -24.80 29.78
N GLY A 7 7.33 -23.78 28.97
CA GLY A 7 7.08 -23.91 27.52
C GLY A 7 5.63 -24.20 27.16
N ALA A 8 4.67 -24.02 28.08
CA ALA A 8 3.25 -23.99 27.75
C ALA A 8 2.98 -22.87 26.72
N ALA A 9 2.05 -23.11 25.82
CA ALA A 9 1.69 -22.14 24.79
C ALA A 9 0.18 -21.93 24.71
N VAL A 10 -0.25 -20.67 24.61
CA VAL A 10 -1.63 -20.28 24.32
C VAL A 10 -1.65 -19.58 22.96
N SER A 11 -2.44 -20.12 22.05
CA SER A 11 -2.54 -19.53 20.69
C SER A 11 -4.00 -19.25 20.32
N VAL A 12 -4.26 -18.00 19.96
CA VAL A 12 -5.51 -17.55 19.35
C VAL A 12 -5.21 -17.14 17.91
N SER A 13 -5.73 -17.87 16.94
CA SER A 13 -5.38 -17.63 15.54
C SER A 13 -6.59 -17.60 14.63
N ALA A 14 -6.67 -16.56 13.79
CA ALA A 14 -7.62 -16.43 12.69
C ALA A 14 -6.85 -16.28 11.39
N VAL A 15 -7.07 -17.20 10.45
CA VAL A 15 -6.41 -17.19 9.15
C VAL A 15 -7.44 -17.31 8.05
N ASP A 16 -7.41 -16.38 7.11
CA ASP A 16 -8.28 -16.38 5.95
C ASP A 16 -7.48 -16.18 4.66
N SER A 17 -7.86 -16.88 3.60
CA SER A 17 -7.31 -16.70 2.26
C SER A 17 -8.40 -16.81 1.20
N SER A 18 -8.37 -15.91 0.20
CA SER A 18 -9.25 -15.94 -0.95
C SER A 18 -8.48 -15.81 -2.25
N LYS A 19 -8.90 -16.57 -3.24
CA LYS A 19 -8.40 -16.41 -4.60
C LYS A 19 -9.56 -16.41 -5.58
N ILE A 20 -9.69 -15.32 -6.36
CA ILE A 20 -10.64 -15.20 -7.46
C ILE A 20 -9.85 -15.21 -8.77
N LEU A 21 -10.21 -16.11 -9.66
CA LEU A 21 -9.81 -16.10 -11.06
C LEU A 21 -11.06 -15.85 -11.90
N ASN A 22 -11.11 -14.72 -12.58
CA ASN A 22 -12.24 -14.34 -13.42
C ASN A 22 -11.76 -14.01 -14.84
N VAL A 23 -12.35 -14.64 -15.85
CA VAL A 23 -11.97 -14.45 -17.25
C VAL A 23 -13.22 -14.25 -18.08
N ALA A 24 -13.34 -13.08 -18.71
CA ALA A 24 -14.39 -12.76 -19.66
C ALA A 24 -13.80 -12.51 -21.05
N VAL A 25 -14.24 -13.23 -22.04
CA VAL A 25 -13.78 -13.11 -23.41
C VAL A 25 -14.96 -12.92 -24.36
N GLY A 26 -14.93 -11.85 -25.14
CA GLY A 26 -15.91 -11.59 -26.20
C GLY A 26 -15.22 -11.58 -27.58
N VAL A 27 -15.56 -12.54 -28.44
CA VAL A 27 -15.04 -12.59 -29.83
C VAL A 27 -16.21 -12.71 -30.81
N GLY A 28 -16.21 -11.89 -31.85
CA GLY A 28 -17.24 -12.00 -32.86
C GLY A 28 -16.91 -11.27 -34.17
N GLY A 29 -17.51 -11.78 -35.22
CA GLY A 29 -17.36 -11.23 -36.56
C GLY A 29 -18.70 -11.18 -37.31
N ALA A 30 -18.87 -10.23 -38.21
CA ALA A 30 -20.06 -10.10 -39.03
C ALA A 30 -19.73 -9.53 -40.42
N GLY A 31 -20.54 -9.86 -41.40
CA GLY A 31 -20.36 -9.35 -42.77
C GLY A 31 -20.54 -7.82 -42.88
N LYS A 32 -21.36 -7.18 -42.05
CA LYS A 32 -21.59 -5.75 -42.03
C LYS A 32 -21.23 -5.08 -40.72
N VAL A 33 -21.88 -5.43 -39.59
CA VAL A 33 -21.69 -4.81 -38.29
C VAL A 33 -21.48 -5.86 -37.21
N ALA A 34 -20.42 -5.71 -36.44
CA ALA A 34 -20.15 -6.54 -35.25
C ALA A 34 -20.07 -5.66 -34.01
N VAL A 35 -20.75 -6.04 -32.94
CA VAL A 35 -20.65 -5.42 -31.62
C VAL A 35 -20.34 -6.51 -30.62
N GLN A 36 -19.23 -6.36 -29.89
CA GLN A 36 -18.79 -7.32 -28.88
C GLN A 36 -18.49 -6.61 -27.57
N GLY A 37 -18.84 -7.26 -26.48
CA GLY A 37 -18.55 -6.80 -25.13
C GLY A 37 -18.08 -7.93 -24.24
N ALA A 38 -17.21 -7.62 -23.28
CA ALA A 38 -16.88 -8.49 -22.18
C ALA A 38 -16.85 -7.66 -20.89
N ALA A 39 -17.55 -8.11 -19.87
CA ALA A 39 -17.53 -7.49 -18.56
C ALA A 39 -17.14 -8.54 -17.50
N SER A 40 -16.24 -8.17 -16.63
CA SER A 40 -15.72 -9.04 -15.59
C SER A 40 -15.66 -8.27 -14.27
N THR A 41 -16.30 -8.80 -13.21
CA THR A 41 -16.32 -8.16 -11.89
C THR A 41 -15.89 -9.16 -10.83
N ALA A 42 -14.96 -8.77 -9.95
CA ALA A 42 -14.49 -9.57 -8.83
C ALA A 42 -14.49 -8.73 -7.55
N LEU A 43 -15.22 -9.20 -6.53
CA LEU A 43 -15.39 -8.50 -5.27
C LEU A 43 -15.01 -9.44 -4.11
N VAL A 44 -14.17 -8.94 -3.19
CA VAL A 44 -13.83 -9.59 -1.93
C VAL A 44 -14.17 -8.62 -0.81
N ASN A 45 -14.93 -9.10 0.20
CA ASN A 45 -15.19 -8.36 1.42
C ASN A 45 -14.97 -9.31 2.60
N LYS A 46 -14.04 -8.98 3.51
CA LYS A 46 -13.59 -9.86 4.58
C LYS A 46 -13.30 -9.13 5.88
N GLN A 47 -13.54 -9.86 6.97
CA GLN A 47 -13.11 -9.50 8.31
C GLN A 47 -12.47 -10.72 8.98
N THR A 48 -11.22 -10.57 9.42
CA THR A 48 -10.43 -11.62 10.06
C THR A 48 -9.95 -11.11 11.40
N GLN A 49 -10.46 -11.67 12.49
CA GLN A 49 -10.15 -11.18 13.85
C GLN A 49 -9.72 -12.33 14.76
N ALA A 50 -8.65 -12.10 15.51
CA ALA A 50 -8.18 -12.94 16.61
C ALA A 50 -8.21 -12.09 17.88
N VAL A 51 -9.06 -12.42 18.84
CA VAL A 51 -9.26 -11.63 20.08
C VAL A 51 -9.06 -12.50 21.30
N LEU A 52 -8.27 -11.99 22.25
CA LEU A 52 -8.14 -12.52 23.59
C LEU A 52 -8.71 -11.48 24.57
N GLU A 53 -9.93 -11.73 25.08
CA GLU A 53 -10.67 -10.76 25.86
C GLU A 53 -10.85 -11.21 27.31
N ALA A 54 -10.65 -10.30 28.27
CA ALA A 54 -10.89 -10.48 29.71
C ALA A 54 -10.33 -11.80 30.27
N THR A 55 -9.17 -12.25 29.74
CA THR A 55 -8.58 -13.55 30.08
C THR A 55 -7.43 -13.38 31.05
N ASP A 56 -7.49 -14.06 32.21
CA ASP A 56 -6.37 -14.16 33.12
C ASP A 56 -5.51 -15.38 32.77
N ILE A 57 -4.18 -15.18 32.66
CA ILE A 57 -3.21 -16.24 32.36
C ILE A 57 -2.08 -16.17 33.40
N ASP A 58 -1.83 -17.27 34.12
CA ASP A 58 -0.82 -17.39 35.18
C ASP A 58 -0.87 -16.19 36.16
N LYS A 59 -2.10 -15.78 36.53
CA LYS A 59 -2.38 -14.54 37.27
C LYS A 59 -1.73 -14.54 38.67
N ASP A 60 -1.73 -15.65 39.35
CA ASP A 60 -1.32 -15.74 40.76
C ASP A 60 0.22 -15.73 40.91
N ASP A 61 0.98 -15.83 39.77
CA ASP A 61 2.46 -15.78 39.70
C ASP A 61 3.18 -16.74 40.72
N ASP A 62 2.47 -17.78 41.17
CA ASP A 62 2.95 -18.76 42.14
C ASP A 62 3.73 -19.91 41.48
N ASN A 63 3.72 -19.97 40.13
CA ASN A 63 4.40 -20.99 39.35
C ASN A 63 5.57 -20.39 38.55
N ALA A 64 6.74 -21.06 38.63
CA ALA A 64 7.91 -20.67 37.81
C ALA A 64 7.70 -20.88 36.27
N ALA A 65 6.69 -21.66 35.90
CA ALA A 65 6.34 -21.90 34.50
C ALA A 65 5.39 -20.82 34.02
N ARG A 66 5.75 -20.14 32.91
CA ARG A 66 4.93 -19.12 32.26
C ARG A 66 4.69 -19.48 30.79
N ALA A 67 3.49 -19.21 30.31
CA ALA A 67 3.13 -19.51 28.93
C ALA A 67 3.72 -18.48 27.90
N ASP A 68 4.00 -18.98 26.71
CA ASP A 68 4.10 -18.14 25.52
C ASP A 68 2.69 -17.89 24.97
N VAL A 69 2.33 -16.62 24.71
CA VAL A 69 1.01 -16.27 24.18
C VAL A 69 1.18 -15.68 22.79
N THR A 70 0.42 -16.22 21.84
CA THR A 70 0.36 -15.71 20.47
C THR A 70 -1.09 -15.40 20.09
N VAL A 71 -1.36 -14.16 19.67
CA VAL A 71 -2.65 -13.73 19.09
C VAL A 71 -2.39 -13.31 17.66
N LYS A 72 -2.86 -14.10 16.68
CA LYS A 72 -2.51 -13.89 15.28
C LYS A 72 -3.74 -13.80 14.37
N ALA A 73 -3.88 -12.72 13.62
CA ALA A 73 -4.81 -12.60 12.51
C ALA A 73 -4.03 -12.48 11.19
N GLN A 74 -4.43 -13.26 10.18
CA GLN A 74 -3.81 -13.21 8.87
C GLN A 74 -4.87 -13.29 7.77
N SER A 75 -4.81 -12.36 6.80
CA SER A 75 -5.73 -12.32 5.66
C SER A 75 -4.99 -12.10 4.34
N ASP A 76 -5.11 -13.07 3.43
CA ASP A 76 -4.57 -13.00 2.08
C ASP A 76 -5.71 -13.04 1.06
N SER A 77 -5.81 -12.02 0.21
CA SER A 77 -6.83 -11.95 -0.84
C SER A 77 -6.19 -11.69 -2.19
N LYS A 78 -6.49 -12.54 -3.18
CA LYS A 78 -5.94 -12.40 -4.53
C LYS A 78 -7.04 -12.41 -5.58
N ILE A 79 -7.06 -11.38 -6.43
CA ILE A 79 -7.92 -11.29 -7.61
C ILE A 79 -7.03 -11.30 -8.86
N PHE A 80 -7.26 -12.25 -9.76
CA PHE A 80 -6.80 -12.20 -11.14
C PHE A 80 -8.02 -12.05 -12.05
N ASN A 81 -8.14 -10.93 -12.74
CA ASN A 81 -9.31 -10.61 -13.56
C ASN A 81 -8.91 -10.22 -14.98
N THR A 82 -9.52 -10.86 -15.97
CA THR A 82 -9.24 -10.62 -17.38
C THR A 82 -10.53 -10.33 -18.14
N ALA A 83 -10.56 -9.23 -18.90
CA ALA A 83 -11.62 -8.90 -19.84
C ALA A 83 -11.02 -8.60 -21.22
N VAL A 84 -11.21 -9.49 -22.18
CA VAL A 84 -10.66 -9.37 -23.52
C VAL A 84 -11.78 -9.40 -24.57
N VAL A 85 -11.72 -8.44 -25.50
CA VAL A 85 -12.70 -8.34 -26.59
C VAL A 85 -12.01 -8.22 -27.92
N ALA A 86 -12.52 -8.95 -28.92
CA ALA A 86 -12.15 -8.80 -30.32
C ALA A 86 -13.40 -8.78 -31.20
N ALA A 87 -13.61 -7.70 -31.95
CA ALA A 87 -14.70 -7.50 -32.90
C ALA A 87 -14.16 -7.30 -34.32
N GLY A 88 -14.73 -7.99 -35.30
CA GLY A 88 -14.36 -7.84 -36.71
C GLY A 88 -15.60 -7.71 -37.60
N ALA A 89 -15.62 -6.72 -38.52
CA ALA A 89 -16.77 -6.58 -39.44
C ALA A 89 -16.38 -5.99 -40.83
N GLY A 90 -17.16 -6.33 -41.82
CA GLY A 90 -16.96 -5.79 -43.17
C GLY A 90 -17.27 -4.29 -43.32
N THR A 91 -18.06 -3.71 -42.41
CA THR A 91 -18.38 -2.27 -42.41
C THR A 91 -17.99 -1.60 -41.10
N ALA A 92 -18.58 -2.00 -39.98
CA ALA A 92 -18.34 -1.38 -38.68
C ALA A 92 -18.13 -2.41 -37.56
N ALA A 93 -17.08 -2.24 -36.78
CA ALA A 93 -16.82 -3.10 -35.63
C ALA A 93 -16.74 -2.25 -34.35
N VAL A 94 -17.39 -2.73 -33.28
CA VAL A 94 -17.31 -2.14 -31.93
C VAL A 94 -16.92 -3.21 -30.94
N GLY A 95 -15.86 -2.96 -30.15
CA GLY A 95 -15.39 -3.88 -29.10
C GLY A 95 -15.15 -3.15 -27.80
N ALA A 96 -15.75 -3.58 -26.68
CA ALA A 96 -15.56 -2.96 -25.38
C ALA A 96 -15.32 -4.00 -24.27
N GLY A 97 -14.19 -3.86 -23.54
CA GLY A 97 -13.84 -4.67 -22.38
C GLY A 97 -13.92 -3.88 -21.08
N VAL A 98 -14.55 -4.43 -20.04
CA VAL A 98 -14.64 -3.81 -18.72
C VAL A 98 -14.21 -4.80 -17.64
N ALA A 99 -13.25 -4.40 -16.81
CA ALA A 99 -12.82 -5.19 -15.64
C ALA A 99 -12.95 -4.33 -14.36
N VAL A 100 -13.68 -4.83 -13.37
CA VAL A 100 -13.86 -4.16 -12.08
C VAL A 100 -13.45 -5.09 -10.95
N ASN A 101 -12.53 -4.65 -10.11
CA ASN A 101 -12.00 -5.43 -9.00
C ASN A 101 -12.02 -4.61 -7.72
N ARG A 102 -12.49 -5.23 -6.65
CA ARG A 102 -12.48 -4.60 -5.33
C ARG A 102 -12.15 -5.61 -4.25
N ILE A 103 -11.18 -5.27 -3.40
CA ILE A 103 -10.89 -5.97 -2.15
C ILE A 103 -11.14 -4.99 -1.02
N VAL A 104 -12.02 -5.37 -0.08
CA VAL A 104 -12.18 -4.69 1.21
C VAL A 104 -11.90 -5.72 2.28
N GLN A 105 -10.91 -5.46 3.13
CA GLN A 105 -10.59 -6.38 4.21
C GLN A 105 -10.19 -5.64 5.48
N GLN A 106 -10.56 -6.25 6.62
CA GLN A 106 -10.16 -5.82 7.95
C GLN A 106 -9.49 -7.00 8.66
N THR A 107 -8.29 -6.78 9.17
CA THR A 107 -7.50 -7.82 9.85
C THR A 107 -7.08 -7.32 11.21
N GLY A 108 -7.58 -7.95 12.28
CA GLY A 108 -7.35 -7.51 13.66
C GLY A 108 -6.81 -8.61 14.56
N ALA A 109 -5.75 -8.31 15.32
CA ALA A 109 -5.26 -9.14 16.41
C ALA A 109 -5.28 -8.31 17.69
N GLU A 110 -5.99 -8.78 18.74
CA GLU A 110 -6.29 -7.93 19.88
C GLU A 110 -6.24 -8.67 21.21
N VAL A 111 -5.71 -7.98 22.22
CA VAL A 111 -5.80 -8.38 23.64
C VAL A 111 -6.54 -7.28 24.39
N GLN A 112 -7.69 -7.60 25.00
CA GLN A 112 -8.52 -6.66 25.75
C GLN A 112 -8.65 -7.04 27.20
N GLY A 113 -8.13 -6.23 28.13
CA GLY A 113 -8.21 -6.46 29.56
C GLY A 113 -7.48 -7.73 30.00
N GLY A 114 -7.76 -8.20 31.25
CA GLY A 114 -7.16 -9.38 31.84
C GLY A 114 -5.81 -9.13 32.51
N THR A 115 -5.41 -10.10 33.38
CA THR A 115 -4.10 -10.09 34.04
C THR A 115 -3.29 -11.29 33.57
N MET A 116 -2.08 -11.02 33.04
CA MET A 116 -1.27 -12.06 32.42
C MET A 116 0.18 -12.00 32.90
N ASN A 117 0.70 -13.13 33.37
CA ASN A 117 2.11 -13.31 33.69
C ASN A 117 2.72 -14.32 32.70
N LEU A 118 3.46 -13.84 31.71
CA LEU A 118 3.83 -14.62 30.53
C LEU A 118 5.33 -14.81 30.38
N GLN A 119 5.73 -15.78 29.57
CA GLN A 119 7.10 -15.90 29.09
C GLN A 119 7.34 -14.97 27.91
N GLU A 120 6.49 -15.02 26.88
CA GLU A 120 6.54 -14.14 25.72
C GLU A 120 5.10 -13.79 25.23
N LEU A 121 4.90 -12.61 24.64
CA LEU A 121 3.62 -12.21 24.05
C LEU A 121 3.84 -11.67 22.62
N ASP A 122 3.24 -12.31 21.63
CA ASP A 122 3.26 -11.83 20.23
C ASP A 122 1.84 -11.65 19.71
N ILE A 123 1.46 -10.39 19.48
CA ILE A 123 0.18 -9.98 18.90
C ILE A 123 0.46 -9.50 17.49
N ARG A 124 -0.11 -10.21 16.49
CA ARG A 124 0.27 -9.97 15.10
C ARG A 124 -0.91 -9.96 14.14
N ALA A 125 -1.11 -8.85 13.45
CA ALA A 125 -2.05 -8.71 12.34
C ALA A 125 -1.29 -8.56 11.02
N VAL A 126 -1.59 -9.41 10.03
CA VAL A 126 -0.91 -9.42 8.74
C VAL A 126 -1.92 -9.52 7.60
N ALA A 127 -1.82 -8.64 6.62
CA ALA A 127 -2.66 -8.68 5.42
C ALA A 127 -1.86 -8.48 4.14
N ALA A 128 -2.20 -9.24 3.07
CA ALA A 128 -1.53 -9.17 1.78
C ALA A 128 -2.52 -9.23 0.60
N PRO A 129 -3.34 -8.18 0.38
CA PRO A 129 -4.25 -8.13 -0.75
C PRO A 129 -3.53 -7.83 -2.06
N LYS A 130 -3.90 -8.58 -3.12
CA LYS A 130 -3.35 -8.41 -4.45
C LYS A 130 -4.42 -8.41 -5.53
N ILE A 131 -4.37 -7.43 -6.43
CA ILE A 131 -5.19 -7.38 -7.65
C ILE A 131 -4.28 -7.38 -8.87
N GLU A 132 -4.61 -8.26 -9.82
CA GLU A 132 -3.96 -8.35 -11.11
C GLU A 132 -5.02 -8.31 -12.21
N THR A 133 -4.96 -7.31 -13.09
CA THR A 133 -6.01 -7.03 -14.08
C THR A 133 -5.43 -6.96 -15.49
N ILE A 134 -6.12 -7.59 -16.43
CA ILE A 134 -5.85 -7.47 -17.85
C ILE A 134 -7.15 -7.05 -18.55
N GLY A 135 -7.17 -5.84 -19.14
CA GLY A 135 -8.31 -5.30 -19.88
C GLY A 135 -7.91 -4.95 -21.31
N VAL A 136 -8.40 -5.69 -22.32
CA VAL A 136 -8.04 -5.42 -23.72
C VAL A 136 -9.28 -5.33 -24.58
N GLY A 137 -9.39 -4.24 -25.36
CA GLY A 137 -10.42 -4.04 -26.37
C GLY A 137 -9.83 -4.06 -27.78
N GLY A 138 -10.43 -4.81 -28.70
CA GLY A 138 -10.05 -4.86 -30.11
C GLY A 138 -11.24 -4.69 -31.05
N ALA A 139 -11.11 -3.83 -32.10
CA ALA A 139 -12.13 -3.69 -33.12
C ALA A 139 -11.50 -3.37 -34.50
N VAL A 140 -11.85 -4.16 -35.52
CA VAL A 140 -11.43 -3.92 -36.89
C VAL A 140 -12.66 -3.93 -37.81
N GLY A 141 -12.98 -2.75 -38.39
CA GLY A 141 -14.08 -2.56 -39.34
C GLY A 141 -13.59 -2.23 -40.74
N GLY A 142 -14.29 -2.70 -41.78
CA GLY A 142 -13.96 -2.32 -43.16
C GLY A 142 -14.02 -0.82 -43.39
N ASN A 143 -14.94 -0.10 -42.73
CA ASN A 143 -15.01 1.36 -42.73
C ASN A 143 -14.64 1.94 -41.37
N VAL A 144 -15.31 1.49 -40.29
CA VAL A 144 -15.14 2.06 -38.94
C VAL A 144 -14.82 0.99 -37.93
N GLY A 145 -13.76 1.22 -37.11
CA GLY A 145 -13.43 0.40 -35.95
C GLY A 145 -13.41 1.25 -34.68
N VAL A 146 -14.17 0.83 -33.66
CA VAL A 146 -14.21 1.49 -32.34
C VAL A 146 -13.89 0.48 -31.26
N SER A 147 -12.87 0.73 -30.46
CA SER A 147 -12.56 -0.13 -29.31
C SER A 147 -12.47 0.66 -28.00
N GLY A 148 -12.87 -0.02 -26.92
CA GLY A 148 -12.78 0.53 -25.57
C GLY A 148 -12.25 -0.48 -24.57
N SER A 149 -11.52 0.01 -23.55
CA SER A 149 -11.08 -0.78 -22.41
C SER A 149 -11.21 0.05 -21.13
N VAL A 150 -11.86 -0.51 -20.11
CA VAL A 150 -11.97 0.11 -18.79
C VAL A 150 -11.50 -0.87 -17.74
N ALA A 151 -10.57 -0.44 -16.88
CA ALA A 151 -10.12 -1.21 -15.72
C ALA A 151 -10.29 -0.37 -14.45
N VAL A 152 -10.95 -0.93 -13.44
CA VAL A 152 -11.10 -0.30 -12.12
C VAL A 152 -10.61 -1.29 -11.07
N ASN A 153 -9.62 -0.89 -10.28
CA ASN A 153 -9.02 -1.70 -9.24
C ASN A 153 -8.99 -0.95 -7.92
N MET A 154 -9.56 -1.53 -6.87
CA MET A 154 -9.62 -0.89 -5.55
C MET A 154 -9.22 -1.88 -4.47
N ILE A 155 -8.28 -1.48 -3.61
CA ILE A 155 -7.94 -2.14 -2.36
C ILE A 155 -8.23 -1.17 -1.22
N ALA A 156 -9.07 -1.61 -0.26
CA ALA A 156 -9.26 -0.94 1.02
C ALA A 156 -8.92 -1.96 2.12
N ASN A 157 -7.83 -1.73 2.84
CA ASN A 157 -7.26 -2.71 3.75
C ASN A 157 -6.89 -2.08 5.08
N ASP A 158 -7.58 -2.48 6.16
CA ASP A 158 -7.30 -2.05 7.51
C ASP A 158 -6.68 -3.19 8.30
N VAL A 159 -5.50 -2.94 8.90
CA VAL A 159 -4.74 -3.93 9.66
C VAL A 159 -4.43 -3.37 11.03
N THR A 160 -4.86 -4.05 12.10
CA THR A 160 -4.69 -3.55 13.47
C THR A 160 -4.18 -4.64 14.40
N ALA A 161 -3.08 -4.35 15.11
CA ALA A 161 -2.61 -5.12 16.25
C ALA A 161 -2.74 -4.26 17.51
N HIS A 162 -3.41 -4.74 18.57
CA HIS A 162 -3.78 -3.87 19.69
C HIS A 162 -3.73 -4.58 21.06
N ILE A 163 -3.21 -3.88 22.06
CA ILE A 163 -3.44 -4.15 23.48
C ILE A 163 -4.32 -3.03 24.02
N GLY A 164 -5.59 -3.35 24.29
CA GLY A 164 -6.60 -2.39 24.76
C GLY A 164 -6.44 -2.02 26.24
N SER A 165 -7.28 -1.06 26.66
CA SER A 165 -7.28 -0.55 28.03
C SER A 165 -7.62 -1.62 29.08
N GLY A 166 -7.06 -1.47 30.28
CA GLY A 166 -7.29 -2.38 31.42
C GLY A 166 -6.51 -3.69 31.36
N ALA A 167 -5.70 -3.96 30.35
CA ALA A 167 -4.80 -5.09 30.36
C ALA A 167 -3.62 -4.86 31.32
N VAL A 168 -3.31 -5.88 32.14
CA VAL A 168 -2.17 -5.90 33.07
C VAL A 168 -1.27 -7.07 32.69
N ILE A 169 -0.17 -6.78 32.03
CA ILE A 169 0.68 -7.77 31.38
C ILE A 169 2.11 -7.68 31.92
N ALA A 170 2.63 -8.79 32.45
CA ALA A 170 4.01 -8.93 32.89
C ALA A 170 4.70 -10.10 32.16
N VAL A 171 5.79 -9.80 31.43
CA VAL A 171 6.47 -10.76 30.57
C VAL A 171 7.94 -10.90 30.96
N ASN A 172 8.45 -12.12 31.06
CA ASN A 172 9.87 -12.39 31.29
C ASN A 172 10.71 -12.12 30.02
N GLY A 173 10.16 -12.41 28.86
CA GLY A 173 10.75 -12.15 27.54
C GLY A 173 10.34 -10.79 26.98
N SER A 174 9.78 -10.80 25.80
CA SER A 174 9.41 -9.61 25.04
C SER A 174 7.92 -9.56 24.73
N VAL A 175 7.41 -8.35 24.53
CA VAL A 175 6.03 -8.08 24.06
C VAL A 175 6.11 -7.49 22.66
N GLY A 176 5.42 -8.13 21.71
CA GLY A 176 5.28 -7.67 20.34
C GLY A 176 3.84 -7.30 20.03
N VAL A 177 3.64 -6.08 19.50
CA VAL A 177 2.39 -5.64 18.88
C VAL A 177 2.74 -5.22 17.46
N VAL A 178 2.45 -6.10 16.48
CA VAL A 178 2.95 -5.97 15.11
C VAL A 178 1.79 -5.96 14.11
N ALA A 179 1.62 -4.87 13.39
CA ALA A 179 0.70 -4.74 12.27
C ALA A 179 1.46 -4.63 10.95
N GLN A 180 1.11 -5.47 9.99
CA GLN A 180 1.81 -5.52 8.71
C GLN A 180 0.83 -5.62 7.54
N SER A 181 1.00 -4.73 6.54
CA SER A 181 0.22 -4.70 5.31
C SER A 181 1.12 -4.74 4.08
N ASP A 182 0.79 -5.61 3.11
CA ASP A 182 1.49 -5.72 1.81
C ASP A 182 0.46 -5.67 0.67
N GLU A 183 0.28 -4.50 0.07
CA GLU A 183 -0.77 -4.24 -0.91
C GLU A 183 -0.21 -4.10 -2.32
N GLN A 184 -0.82 -4.81 -3.28
CA GLN A 184 -0.35 -4.77 -4.65
C GLN A 184 -1.48 -4.66 -5.67
N ILE A 185 -1.36 -3.70 -6.62
CA ILE A 185 -2.16 -3.62 -7.84
C ILE A 185 -1.25 -3.68 -9.04
N SER A 186 -1.50 -4.62 -9.96
CA SER A 186 -0.87 -4.70 -11.28
C SER A 186 -1.96 -4.63 -12.35
N ASN A 187 -1.97 -3.56 -13.13
CA ASN A 187 -3.00 -3.33 -14.14
C ASN A 187 -2.39 -3.19 -15.55
N TYR A 188 -2.90 -3.99 -16.47
CA TYR A 188 -2.55 -3.98 -17.88
C TYR A 188 -3.82 -3.72 -18.69
N ALA A 189 -3.89 -2.58 -19.38
CA ALA A 189 -5.06 -2.25 -20.19
C ALA A 189 -4.65 -1.70 -21.55
N GLY A 190 -5.50 -1.88 -22.54
CA GLY A 190 -5.19 -1.35 -23.86
C GLY A 190 -6.28 -1.56 -24.88
N THR A 191 -6.11 -0.88 -26.03
CA THR A 191 -7.02 -1.07 -27.16
C THR A 191 -6.28 -1.06 -28.49
N LEU A 192 -6.84 -1.81 -29.43
CA LEU A 192 -6.41 -1.81 -30.81
C LEU A 192 -7.62 -1.58 -31.74
N SER A 193 -7.62 -0.48 -32.50
CA SER A 193 -8.69 -0.15 -33.44
C SER A 193 -8.18 -0.01 -34.86
N GLY A 194 -8.89 -0.59 -35.82
CA GLY A 194 -8.62 -0.44 -37.25
C GLY A 194 -9.87 -0.13 -38.06
N GLY A 195 -9.79 0.78 -39.00
CA GLY A 195 -10.91 1.09 -39.90
C GLY A 195 -10.43 1.62 -41.27
N GLY A 196 -11.08 1.19 -42.36
CA GLY A 196 -10.78 1.67 -43.68
C GLY A 196 -11.04 3.18 -43.84
N THR A 197 -11.93 3.76 -43.06
CA THR A 197 -12.22 5.21 -43.03
C THR A 197 -11.74 5.82 -41.72
N ALA A 198 -12.21 5.30 -40.58
CA ALA A 198 -11.89 5.85 -39.26
C ALA A 198 -11.69 4.75 -38.21
N ALA A 199 -10.79 5.00 -37.29
CA ALA A 199 -10.60 4.16 -36.12
C ALA A 199 -10.52 4.99 -34.83
N VAL A 200 -11.20 4.54 -33.79
CA VAL A 200 -11.19 5.18 -32.46
C VAL A 200 -10.90 4.13 -31.39
N GLY A 201 -9.88 4.37 -30.60
CA GLY A 201 -9.54 3.56 -29.42
C GLY A 201 -9.49 4.41 -28.16
N VAL A 202 -10.15 3.96 -27.09
CA VAL A 202 -10.11 4.62 -25.78
C VAL A 202 -9.80 3.60 -24.69
N SER A 203 -8.77 3.87 -23.88
CA SER A 203 -8.45 3.04 -22.70
C SER A 203 -8.45 3.91 -21.45
N THR A 204 -9.13 3.43 -20.41
CA THR A 204 -9.18 4.13 -19.13
C THR A 204 -8.86 3.16 -17.98
N SER A 205 -8.06 3.62 -17.03
CA SER A 205 -7.75 2.89 -15.81
C SER A 205 -7.90 3.78 -14.59
N VAL A 206 -8.48 3.21 -13.53
CA VAL A 206 -8.50 3.81 -12.20
C VAL A 206 -8.02 2.76 -11.21
N ASN A 207 -6.94 3.05 -10.48
CA ASN A 207 -6.37 2.17 -9.49
C ASN A 207 -6.29 2.92 -8.16
N GLN A 208 -6.82 2.32 -7.10
CA GLN A 208 -6.82 2.91 -5.77
C GLN A 208 -6.35 1.90 -4.72
N ILE A 209 -5.41 2.32 -3.88
CA ILE A 209 -5.02 1.62 -2.66
C ILE A 209 -5.29 2.56 -1.48
N SER A 210 -6.09 2.11 -0.51
CA SER A 210 -6.43 2.88 0.68
C SER A 210 -6.47 1.99 1.92
N GLY A 211 -6.39 2.61 3.11
CA GLY A 211 -6.52 1.91 4.37
C GLY A 211 -5.45 2.28 5.39
N THR A 212 -5.57 1.70 6.57
CA THR A 212 -4.73 1.98 7.73
C THR A 212 -3.98 0.74 8.19
N THR A 213 -2.75 0.93 8.66
CA THR A 213 -1.96 -0.11 9.31
C THR A 213 -1.55 0.39 10.68
N GLY A 214 -2.10 -0.20 11.76
CA GLY A 214 -1.93 0.33 13.10
C GLY A 214 -1.46 -0.70 14.11
N ALA A 215 -0.46 -0.35 14.93
CA ALA A 215 -0.01 -1.13 16.08
C ALA A 215 -0.15 -0.26 17.34
N PHE A 216 -0.91 -0.73 18.34
CA PHE A 216 -1.31 0.11 19.47
C PHE A 216 -1.14 -0.58 20.82
N ILE A 217 -0.67 0.17 21.82
CA ILE A 217 -0.76 -0.18 23.25
C ILE A 217 -1.55 0.91 23.96
N GLY A 218 -2.67 0.52 24.62
CA GLY A 218 -3.62 1.44 25.24
C GLY A 218 -4.49 2.16 24.24
N ASP A 219 -5.46 2.91 24.73
CA ASP A 219 -6.46 3.61 23.92
C ASP A 219 -6.24 5.12 23.95
N GLU A 220 -6.43 5.79 22.83
CA GLU A 220 -6.45 7.24 22.76
C GLU A 220 -7.72 7.78 23.47
N GLY A 221 -7.58 8.86 24.20
CA GLY A 221 -8.68 9.55 24.88
C GLY A 221 -8.68 9.40 26.41
N GLU A 222 -9.76 9.87 27.05
CA GLU A 222 -9.87 9.93 28.52
C GLU A 222 -10.27 8.57 29.15
N SER A 223 -9.60 7.48 28.79
CA SER A 223 -9.78 6.23 29.52
C SER A 223 -9.22 6.40 30.95
N THR A 224 -10.06 6.18 31.95
CA THR A 224 -9.65 6.23 33.37
C THR A 224 -8.80 5.04 33.77
N VAL A 225 -8.72 3.99 32.94
CA VAL A 225 -7.99 2.77 33.22
C VAL A 225 -6.81 2.66 32.26
N LYS A 226 -5.59 2.83 32.79
CA LYS A 226 -4.35 2.69 32.00
C LYS A 226 -4.07 1.22 31.69
N THR A 227 -3.52 0.98 30.51
CA THR A 227 -2.91 -0.31 30.14
C THR A 227 -1.54 -0.44 30.81
N SER A 228 -1.27 -1.53 31.48
CA SER A 228 0.01 -1.79 32.14
C SER A 228 0.75 -2.94 31.45
N VAL A 229 1.92 -2.65 30.88
CA VAL A 229 2.76 -3.65 30.22
C VAL A 229 4.18 -3.60 30.75
N SER A 230 4.71 -4.74 31.17
CA SER A 230 6.09 -4.87 31.66
C SER A 230 6.80 -6.02 30.98
N ALA A 231 8.03 -5.80 30.50
CA ALA A 231 8.88 -6.81 29.88
C ALA A 231 10.29 -6.75 30.48
N LYS A 232 10.95 -7.93 30.62
CA LYS A 232 12.36 -8.02 31.06
C LYS A 232 13.33 -8.16 29.88
N GLY A 233 12.84 -8.49 28.69
CA GLY A 233 13.68 -8.69 27.49
C GLY A 233 14.51 -9.97 27.48
N ASN A 234 14.20 -10.94 28.38
CA ASN A 234 14.91 -12.21 28.51
C ASN A 234 14.26 -13.27 27.62
N GLY A 235 14.49 -13.28 26.31
CA GLY A 235 13.83 -14.24 25.43
C GLY A 235 14.40 -14.23 24.03
N SER A 236 13.71 -14.90 23.10
CA SER A 236 14.05 -14.94 21.68
C SER A 236 13.89 -13.59 20.99
N GLY A 237 12.99 -12.75 21.53
CA GLY A 237 12.64 -11.44 21.00
C GLY A 237 11.58 -11.53 19.88
N ILE A 238 11.05 -10.38 19.52
CA ILE A 238 9.97 -10.21 18.56
C ILE A 238 10.58 -10.04 17.16
N LYS A 239 10.16 -10.88 16.23
CA LYS A 239 10.55 -10.74 14.83
C LYS A 239 9.69 -9.65 14.15
N THR A 240 10.33 -8.64 13.59
CA THR A 240 9.71 -7.61 12.76
C THR A 240 10.29 -7.69 11.34
N ASP A 241 9.44 -7.49 10.33
CA ASP A 241 9.84 -7.40 8.92
C ASP A 241 9.47 -5.99 8.44
N SER A 242 10.11 -4.97 9.00
CA SER A 242 9.61 -3.61 8.96
C SER A 242 10.54 -2.59 8.30
N THR A 243 11.70 -3.02 7.79
CA THR A 243 12.62 -2.13 7.09
C THR A 243 12.72 -2.43 5.61
N VAL A 244 12.81 -1.37 4.80
CA VAL A 244 13.00 -1.44 3.36
C VAL A 244 14.22 -0.59 3.00
N LYS A 245 15.10 -1.10 2.13
CA LYS A 245 16.27 -0.36 1.66
C LYS A 245 15.85 0.78 0.72
N ASP A 246 16.57 1.89 0.76
CA ASP A 246 16.31 3.06 -0.09
C ASP A 246 16.37 2.76 -1.58
N GLU A 247 17.19 1.79 -1.97
CA GLU A 247 17.35 1.33 -3.36
C GLU A 247 16.08 0.67 -3.93
N GLN A 248 15.18 0.20 -3.06
CA GLN A 248 13.91 -0.40 -3.47
C GLN A 248 12.79 0.62 -3.72
N ILE A 249 13.01 1.88 -3.38
CA ILE A 249 12.11 2.97 -3.73
C ILE A 249 12.49 3.48 -5.12
N HIS A 250 11.66 3.16 -6.10
CA HIS A 250 11.97 3.39 -7.50
C HIS A 250 11.62 4.80 -7.96
N ASP A 251 12.57 5.41 -8.63
CA ASP A 251 12.40 6.61 -9.45
C ASP A 251 12.43 6.28 -10.97
N THR A 252 12.48 5.01 -11.32
CA THR A 252 12.51 4.53 -12.71
C THR A 252 11.36 3.56 -12.99
N LEU A 253 10.71 3.71 -14.15
CA LEU A 253 9.57 2.89 -14.55
C LEU A 253 9.97 1.43 -14.79
N ILE A 254 11.14 1.21 -15.35
CA ILE A 254 11.65 -0.11 -15.70
C ILE A 254 12.92 -0.35 -14.92
N ASP A 255 12.94 -1.43 -14.16
CA ASP A 255 14.14 -1.89 -13.51
C ASP A 255 15.19 -2.28 -14.58
N LYS A 256 16.36 -1.66 -14.52
CA LYS A 256 17.43 -1.85 -15.52
C LYS A 256 18.01 -3.26 -15.54
N ASP A 257 17.92 -4.00 -14.42
CA ASP A 257 18.54 -5.30 -14.25
C ASP A 257 17.57 -6.44 -14.60
N THR A 258 16.27 -6.26 -14.34
CA THR A 258 15.23 -7.26 -14.57
C THR A 258 14.34 -6.98 -15.77
N LEU A 259 14.36 -5.75 -16.33
CA LEU A 259 13.44 -5.25 -17.36
C LEU A 259 11.96 -5.33 -16.96
N ALA A 260 11.68 -5.54 -15.69
CA ALA A 260 10.33 -5.56 -15.14
C ALA A 260 9.88 -4.14 -14.79
N MET A 261 8.56 -3.89 -14.83
CA MET A 261 7.99 -2.65 -14.31
C MET A 261 8.11 -2.66 -12.79
N GLY A 262 9.08 -1.93 -12.28
CA GLY A 262 9.41 -1.83 -10.87
C GLY A 262 9.69 -3.18 -10.20
N SER A 263 10.60 -3.29 -9.27
CA SER A 263 10.75 -4.47 -8.42
C SER A 263 9.70 -4.45 -7.31
N GLN A 264 9.35 -5.61 -6.78
CA GLN A 264 8.55 -5.69 -5.56
C GLN A 264 9.37 -5.11 -4.39
N ILE A 265 8.68 -4.41 -3.49
CA ILE A 265 9.30 -3.96 -2.25
C ILE A 265 9.52 -5.17 -1.35
N GLU A 266 10.77 -5.44 -1.01
CA GLU A 266 11.15 -6.51 -0.09
C GLU A 266 11.50 -5.95 1.28
N ARG A 267 10.95 -6.56 2.32
CA ARG A 267 11.20 -6.21 3.70
C ARG A 267 12.42 -6.92 4.25
N THR A 268 13.13 -6.28 5.15
CA THR A 268 14.24 -6.88 5.89
C THR A 268 13.79 -7.25 7.30
N ALA A 269 14.00 -8.51 7.66
CA ALA A 269 13.69 -9.02 8.99
C ALA A 269 14.68 -8.47 10.04
N ALA A 270 14.13 -8.12 11.19
CA ALA A 270 14.89 -7.79 12.40
C ALA A 270 14.30 -8.52 13.61
N VAL A 271 15.10 -8.72 14.65
CA VAL A 271 14.64 -9.25 15.94
C VAL A 271 14.90 -8.17 16.99
N GLN A 272 13.85 -7.77 17.69
CA GLN A 272 13.90 -6.75 18.73
C GLN A 272 13.49 -7.37 20.08
N LYS A 273 14.07 -6.90 21.17
CA LYS A 273 13.77 -7.35 22.53
C LYS A 273 13.12 -6.23 23.33
N GLY A 274 12.32 -6.62 24.31
CA GLY A 274 11.60 -5.68 25.16
C GLY A 274 10.16 -5.46 24.71
N ILE A 275 9.67 -4.23 24.76
CA ILE A 275 8.32 -3.87 24.29
C ILE A 275 8.44 -3.28 22.90
N VAL A 276 7.86 -3.96 21.92
CA VAL A 276 7.94 -3.61 20.49
C VAL A 276 6.54 -3.32 19.95
N VAL A 277 6.33 -2.09 19.49
CA VAL A 277 5.13 -1.64 18.78
C VAL A 277 5.54 -1.28 17.37
N ASP A 278 5.17 -2.10 16.39
CA ASP A 278 5.65 -1.96 15.01
C ASP A 278 4.49 -2.01 14.01
N ALA A 279 4.26 -0.91 13.32
CA ALA A 279 3.33 -0.83 12.20
C ALA A 279 4.12 -0.63 10.90
N SER A 280 3.87 -1.50 9.92
CA SER A 280 4.61 -1.44 8.67
C SER A 280 3.73 -1.74 7.46
N SER A 281 3.72 -0.85 6.48
CA SER A 281 2.99 -1.06 5.24
C SER A 281 3.87 -0.95 3.99
N THR A 282 3.60 -1.80 3.01
CA THR A 282 4.15 -1.68 1.66
C THR A 282 3.03 -1.58 0.65
N ARG A 283 3.16 -0.66 -0.31
CA ARG A 283 2.20 -0.46 -1.40
C ARG A 283 2.91 -0.40 -2.73
N ASP A 284 2.53 -1.29 -3.63
CA ASP A 284 3.10 -1.39 -4.96
C ASP A 284 1.98 -1.33 -6.02
N LEU A 285 1.91 -0.21 -6.74
CA LEU A 285 0.91 0.02 -7.77
C LEU A 285 1.61 0.16 -9.12
N LYS A 286 1.25 -0.71 -10.07
CA LYS A 286 1.76 -0.70 -11.44
C LYS A 286 0.63 -0.64 -12.44
N SER A 287 0.71 0.30 -13.36
CA SER A 287 -0.25 0.43 -14.45
C SER A 287 0.45 0.60 -15.80
N PHE A 288 0.08 -0.23 -16.76
CA PHE A 288 0.59 -0.21 -18.12
C PHE A 288 -0.56 -0.15 -19.10
N LEU A 289 -0.71 1.00 -19.78
CA LEU A 289 -1.79 1.24 -20.72
C LEU A 289 -1.25 1.58 -22.10
N VAL A 290 -1.71 0.86 -23.12
CA VAL A 290 -1.33 1.15 -24.51
C VAL A 290 -2.55 1.14 -25.41
N ASN A 291 -2.65 2.16 -26.26
CA ASN A 291 -3.73 2.33 -27.20
C ASN A 291 -3.20 2.62 -28.59
N ALA A 292 -3.68 1.91 -29.60
CA ALA A 292 -3.34 2.16 -30.99
C ALA A 292 -4.59 2.18 -31.88
N SER A 293 -4.68 3.21 -32.75
CA SER A 293 -5.81 3.38 -33.69
C SER A 293 -5.33 3.80 -35.04
N GLY A 294 -5.80 3.14 -36.11
CA GLY A 294 -5.41 3.44 -37.48
C GLY A 294 -6.59 3.47 -38.43
N GLY A 295 -6.74 4.57 -39.19
CA GLY A 295 -7.76 4.76 -40.24
C GLY A 295 -7.22 5.52 -41.43
N MET A 296 -7.89 5.43 -42.60
CA MET A 296 -7.47 6.17 -43.79
C MET A 296 -7.63 7.66 -43.57
N TYR A 297 -8.79 8.13 -43.10
CA TYR A 297 -9.04 9.54 -42.84
C TYR A 297 -8.84 9.96 -41.40
N ALA A 298 -9.11 9.08 -40.45
CA ALA A 298 -8.90 9.41 -39.02
C ALA A 298 -8.47 8.18 -38.18
N GLY A 299 -7.40 8.35 -37.40
CA GLY A 299 -7.02 7.44 -36.35
C GLY A 299 -6.91 8.19 -35.02
N VAL A 300 -7.77 7.88 -34.07
CA VAL A 300 -7.80 8.53 -32.75
C VAL A 300 -7.54 7.54 -31.65
N ALA A 301 -6.46 7.76 -30.87
CA ALA A 301 -6.12 6.99 -29.69
C ALA A 301 -6.11 7.89 -28.46
N ALA A 302 -6.85 7.52 -27.41
CA ALA A 302 -6.85 8.23 -26.15
C ALA A 302 -6.67 7.28 -24.97
N THR A 303 -5.75 7.61 -24.06
CA THR A 303 -5.47 6.79 -22.89
C THR A 303 -5.46 7.63 -21.62
N VAL A 304 -6.20 7.19 -20.60
CA VAL A 304 -6.27 7.88 -19.30
C VAL A 304 -5.94 6.89 -18.20
N ASN A 305 -4.99 7.22 -17.36
CA ASN A 305 -4.63 6.46 -16.16
C ASN A 305 -4.73 7.34 -14.92
N VAL A 306 -5.31 6.79 -13.86
CA VAL A 306 -5.38 7.43 -12.55
C VAL A 306 -4.93 6.41 -11.50
N ASN A 307 -3.90 6.75 -10.77
CA ASN A 307 -3.36 5.97 -9.65
C ASN A 307 -3.46 6.80 -8.37
N LEU A 308 -4.13 6.26 -7.36
CA LEU A 308 -4.34 6.92 -6.08
C LEU A 308 -3.92 5.99 -4.94
N ILE A 309 -3.01 6.45 -4.09
CA ILE A 309 -2.57 5.73 -2.90
C ILE A 309 -2.76 6.65 -1.69
N GLU A 310 -3.62 6.24 -0.76
CA GLU A 310 -4.00 7.03 0.42
C GLU A 310 -3.97 6.19 1.70
N GLY A 311 -3.94 6.86 2.86
CA GLY A 311 -4.15 6.25 4.18
C GLY A 311 -3.01 6.47 5.16
N ALA A 312 -2.96 5.71 6.26
CA ALA A 312 -2.03 5.92 7.35
C ALA A 312 -1.27 4.66 7.79
N THR A 313 -0.11 4.87 8.40
CA THR A 313 0.66 3.84 9.11
C THR A 313 1.03 4.38 10.47
N ASP A 314 0.42 3.80 11.52
CA ASP A 314 0.45 4.32 12.88
C ASP A 314 1.02 3.30 13.86
N ALA A 315 2.06 3.66 14.62
CA ALA A 315 2.53 2.91 15.79
C ALA A 315 2.39 3.81 17.01
N LYS A 316 1.52 3.45 17.96
CA LYS A 316 1.20 4.34 19.07
C LYS A 316 1.16 3.64 20.42
N ILE A 317 1.66 4.34 21.43
CA ILE A 317 1.46 4.02 22.83
C ILE A 317 0.71 5.19 23.47
N SER A 318 -0.50 4.92 23.99
CA SER A 318 -1.34 5.97 24.56
C SER A 318 -1.93 5.51 25.90
N ASN A 319 -1.97 6.40 26.89
CA ASN A 319 -2.56 6.13 28.21
C ASN A 319 -2.07 4.81 28.84
N ALA A 320 -0.74 4.59 28.81
CA ALA A 320 -0.12 3.33 29.25
C ALA A 320 0.92 3.53 30.35
N ILE A 321 1.18 2.45 31.12
CA ILE A 321 2.27 2.36 32.07
C ILE A 321 3.20 1.23 31.60
N LEU A 322 4.40 1.58 31.15
CA LEU A 322 5.36 0.61 30.65
C LEU A 322 6.49 0.40 31.66
N ASN A 323 6.73 -0.88 32.03
CA ASN A 323 7.73 -1.30 33.00
C ASN A 323 7.59 -0.63 34.39
N GLY A 324 6.38 -0.22 34.77
CA GLY A 324 6.10 0.55 35.99
C GLY A 324 6.51 -0.15 37.30
N GLY A 325 6.40 -1.47 37.36
CA GLY A 325 6.74 -2.30 38.53
C GLY A 325 8.21 -2.71 38.64
N ILE A 326 9.06 -2.39 37.66
CA ILE A 326 10.46 -2.83 37.64
C ILE A 326 11.35 -1.77 38.31
N ALA A 327 11.98 -2.15 39.42
CA ALA A 327 12.91 -1.28 40.14
C ALA A 327 14.34 -1.38 39.56
N GLY A 328 15.00 -0.24 39.36
CA GLY A 328 16.40 -0.13 38.90
C GLY A 328 16.57 -0.09 37.38
N SER A 329 17.46 0.77 36.91
CA SER A 329 17.67 1.00 35.46
C SER A 329 18.29 -0.20 34.70
N GLY A 330 19.04 -1.05 35.36
CA GLY A 330 19.72 -2.21 34.75
C GLY A 330 18.85 -3.42 34.43
N SER A 331 17.57 -3.43 34.85
CA SER A 331 16.64 -4.56 34.67
C SER A 331 15.46 -4.21 33.73
N ARG A 332 15.46 -3.00 33.17
CA ARG A 332 14.38 -2.50 32.32
C ARG A 332 14.64 -2.84 30.86
N ALA A 333 13.65 -3.44 30.21
CA ALA A 333 13.75 -3.70 28.78
C ALA A 333 13.62 -2.41 27.95
N ASP A 334 14.10 -2.46 26.73
CA ASP A 334 13.92 -1.39 25.75
C ASP A 334 12.44 -1.26 25.34
N VAL A 335 12.06 -0.05 24.94
CA VAL A 335 10.76 0.25 24.33
C VAL A 335 11.00 0.82 22.95
N SER A 336 10.44 0.17 21.92
CA SER A 336 10.55 0.58 20.53
C SER A 336 9.15 0.80 19.94
N VAL A 337 8.90 2.00 19.42
CA VAL A 337 7.68 2.38 18.71
C VAL A 337 8.09 2.78 17.30
N ARG A 338 7.66 2.00 16.30
CA ARG A 338 8.07 2.22 14.92
C ARG A 338 6.89 2.18 13.96
N ALA A 339 6.77 3.22 13.13
CA ALA A 339 5.87 3.27 11.97
C ALA A 339 6.70 3.36 10.69
N GLY A 340 6.48 2.44 9.74
CA GLY A 340 7.18 2.40 8.46
C GLY A 340 6.23 2.30 7.28
N ASP A 341 6.28 3.23 6.34
CA ASP A 341 5.47 3.21 5.12
C ASP A 341 6.35 3.28 3.87
N TYR A 342 6.14 2.33 2.96
CA TYR A 342 6.92 2.15 1.76
C TYR A 342 6.01 2.02 0.56
N THR A 343 6.03 3.01 -0.34
CA THR A 343 5.08 3.12 -1.43
C THR A 343 5.79 3.34 -2.77
N ASN A 344 5.45 2.52 -3.77
CA ASN A 344 5.83 2.72 -5.16
C ASN A 344 4.59 2.83 -6.03
N SER A 345 4.50 3.88 -6.87
CA SER A 345 3.50 4.05 -7.93
C SER A 345 4.20 4.17 -9.28
N ALA A 346 3.92 3.25 -10.20
CA ALA A 346 4.49 3.24 -11.54
C ALA A 346 3.39 3.28 -12.62
N GLY A 347 3.43 4.28 -13.50
CA GLY A 347 2.49 4.47 -14.59
C GLY A 347 3.17 4.56 -15.96
N PHE A 348 2.72 3.74 -16.92
CA PHE A 348 3.05 3.89 -18.33
C PHE A 348 1.78 4.08 -19.15
N VAL A 349 1.74 5.18 -19.92
CA VAL A 349 0.60 5.51 -20.78
C VAL A 349 1.09 5.76 -22.20
N GLY A 350 0.65 4.93 -23.15
CA GLY A 350 0.98 5.04 -24.57
C GLY A 350 -0.26 5.25 -25.45
N SER A 351 -0.23 6.21 -26.36
CA SER A 351 -1.29 6.47 -27.34
C SER A 351 -0.73 6.71 -28.73
N LEU A 352 -1.19 5.94 -29.72
CA LEU A 352 -0.79 6.07 -31.12
C LEU A 352 -2.01 6.19 -32.03
N GLY A 353 -2.22 7.37 -32.63
CA GLY A 353 -3.23 7.62 -33.66
C GLY A 353 -2.60 7.78 -35.04
N ILE A 354 -3.09 7.03 -36.04
CA ILE A 354 -2.59 7.08 -37.42
C ILE A 354 -3.73 7.37 -38.37
N GLY A 355 -3.61 8.47 -39.18
CA GLY A 355 -4.47 8.79 -40.32
C GLY A 355 -3.64 8.82 -41.62
N VAL A 356 -4.02 8.08 -42.63
CA VAL A 356 -3.23 8.04 -43.89
C VAL A 356 -3.47 9.28 -44.74
N GLU A 357 -4.72 9.64 -44.98
CA GLU A 357 -5.13 10.80 -45.82
C GLU A 357 -5.80 11.92 -45.02
N GLY A 358 -5.75 11.87 -43.67
CA GLY A 358 -6.44 12.84 -42.83
C GLY A 358 -5.72 13.07 -41.50
N ALA A 359 -6.37 12.84 -40.39
CA ALA A 359 -5.83 13.14 -39.06
C ALA A 359 -5.41 11.90 -38.26
N GLY A 360 -4.19 11.92 -37.70
CA GLY A 360 -3.74 10.98 -36.67
C GLY A 360 -3.66 11.70 -35.33
N ILE A 361 -4.42 11.24 -34.32
CA ILE A 361 -4.47 11.88 -33.01
C ILE A 361 -4.08 10.86 -31.94
N GLY A 362 -3.03 11.17 -31.15
CA GLY A 362 -2.62 10.38 -29.98
C GLY A 362 -2.65 11.23 -28.72
N ALA A 363 -3.50 10.91 -27.75
CA ALA A 363 -3.61 11.63 -26.49
C ALA A 363 -3.41 10.70 -25.29
N GLY A 364 -2.57 11.11 -24.32
CA GLY A 364 -2.28 10.36 -23.11
C GLY A 364 -2.36 11.21 -21.84
N SER A 365 -2.95 10.68 -20.77
CA SER A 365 -2.92 11.31 -19.45
C SER A 365 -2.57 10.27 -18.38
N ASP A 366 -1.59 10.59 -17.53
CA ASP A 366 -1.24 9.81 -16.36
C ASP A 366 -1.27 10.68 -15.12
N THR A 367 -2.11 10.30 -14.15
CA THR A 367 -2.24 11.00 -12.88
C THR A 367 -1.89 10.04 -11.75
N ASN A 368 -0.88 10.39 -10.98
CA ASN A 368 -0.43 9.63 -9.82
C ASN A 368 -0.50 10.52 -8.58
N THR A 369 -1.21 10.07 -7.55
CA THR A 369 -1.29 10.76 -6.26
C THR A 369 -0.92 9.80 -5.15
N VAL A 370 0.03 10.20 -4.31
CA VAL A 370 0.42 9.49 -3.09
C VAL A 370 0.22 10.43 -1.91
N SER A 371 -0.71 10.06 -1.00
CA SER A 371 -1.01 10.81 0.23
C SER A 371 -0.93 9.87 1.42
N ARG A 372 0.16 9.96 2.20
CA ARG A 372 0.45 9.01 3.26
C ARG A 372 0.81 9.72 4.56
N ASP A 373 0.14 9.31 5.64
CA ASP A 373 0.48 9.71 7.01
C ASP A 373 1.21 8.56 7.71
N VAL A 374 2.39 8.86 8.26
CA VAL A 374 3.21 7.90 9.01
C VAL A 374 3.46 8.47 10.39
N THR A 375 2.94 7.82 11.42
CA THR A 375 3.05 8.35 12.78
C THR A 375 3.59 7.31 13.75
N ALA A 376 4.72 7.59 14.37
CA ALA A 376 5.18 6.90 15.57
C ALA A 376 4.95 7.82 16.78
N GLN A 377 4.15 7.40 17.75
CA GLN A 377 3.75 8.27 18.85
C GLN A 377 3.77 7.58 20.19
N VAL A 378 4.20 8.33 21.21
CA VAL A 378 3.96 8.03 22.61
C VAL A 378 3.24 9.21 23.25
N ALA A 379 2.04 8.96 23.79
CA ALA A 379 1.19 10.00 24.37
C ALA A 379 0.70 9.61 25.77
N ASP A 380 0.66 10.56 26.70
CA ASP A 380 0.02 10.50 28.02
C ASP A 380 0.38 9.24 28.85
N SER A 381 1.62 8.78 28.71
CA SER A 381 2.10 7.50 29.20
C SER A 381 3.28 7.63 30.15
N ASP A 382 3.38 6.69 31.11
CA ASP A 382 4.48 6.58 32.05
C ASP A 382 5.44 5.45 31.60
N ILE A 383 6.65 5.80 31.17
CA ILE A 383 7.61 4.86 30.60
C ILE A 383 8.87 4.75 31.43
N LYS A 384 9.26 3.53 31.77
CA LYS A 384 10.57 3.21 32.33
C LYS A 384 11.27 2.23 31.39
N ALA A 385 12.39 2.62 30.79
CA ALA A 385 13.12 1.77 29.86
C ALA A 385 14.63 1.99 29.95
N GLN A 386 15.42 1.06 29.43
CA GLN A 386 16.83 1.33 29.17
C GLN A 386 16.95 2.27 27.98
N ALA A 387 16.34 1.90 26.85
CA ALA A 387 16.23 2.78 25.69
C ALA A 387 14.76 2.97 25.30
N LEU A 388 14.37 4.20 24.96
CA LEU A 388 13.12 4.53 24.32
C LEU A 388 13.42 5.04 22.91
N LYS A 389 12.95 4.29 21.92
CA LYS A 389 13.02 4.70 20.51
C LYS A 389 11.62 4.93 19.94
N VAL A 390 11.40 6.11 19.36
CA VAL A 390 10.17 6.48 18.63
C VAL A 390 10.59 6.86 17.22
N ALA A 391 10.29 6.01 16.23
CA ALA A 391 10.81 6.17 14.88
C ALA A 391 9.70 6.10 13.82
N ALA A 392 9.56 7.14 13.02
CA ALA A 392 8.70 7.17 11.85
C ALA A 392 9.55 7.18 10.56
N GLU A 393 9.23 6.31 9.63
CA GLU A 393 9.95 6.19 8.36
C GLU A 393 8.98 6.15 7.19
N GLY A 394 8.98 7.21 6.35
CA GLY A 394 8.18 7.31 5.13
C GLY A 394 9.09 7.29 3.90
N LYS A 395 8.91 6.31 3.00
CA LYS A 395 9.66 6.23 1.76
C LYS A 395 8.70 6.02 0.58
N GLN A 396 8.60 7.02 -0.30
CA GLN A 396 7.65 7.01 -1.41
C GLN A 396 8.33 7.28 -2.74
N GLY A 397 7.93 6.51 -3.77
CA GLY A 397 8.38 6.66 -5.15
C GLY A 397 7.22 6.79 -6.13
N ILE A 398 7.28 7.75 -7.04
CA ILE A 398 6.41 7.85 -8.20
C ILE A 398 7.27 7.84 -9.46
N SER A 399 6.94 6.94 -10.39
CA SER A 399 7.54 6.89 -11.71
C SER A 399 6.45 6.88 -12.77
N SER A 400 6.42 7.89 -13.64
CA SER A 400 5.41 8.06 -14.67
C SER A 400 6.05 8.31 -16.03
N PHE A 401 5.56 7.61 -17.07
CA PHE A 401 6.02 7.83 -18.43
C PHE A 401 4.85 7.84 -19.42
N THR A 402 4.64 8.97 -20.06
CA THR A 402 3.52 9.16 -20.97
C THR A 402 3.99 9.46 -22.40
N VAL A 403 3.49 8.69 -23.36
CA VAL A 403 3.82 8.82 -24.78
C VAL A 403 2.55 9.06 -25.59
N GLY A 404 2.52 10.15 -26.34
CA GLY A 404 1.49 10.44 -27.33
C GLY A 404 2.10 10.55 -28.71
N MET A 405 1.53 9.84 -29.68
CA MET A 405 1.97 9.90 -31.09
C MET A 405 0.77 10.08 -32.01
N GLY A 406 0.80 11.14 -32.79
CA GLY A 406 -0.16 11.40 -33.89
C GLY A 406 0.57 11.39 -35.22
N ALA A 407 0.21 10.51 -36.14
CA ALA A 407 0.83 10.44 -37.47
C ALA A 407 -0.19 10.59 -38.58
N ALA A 408 0.14 11.38 -39.59
CA ALA A 408 -0.65 11.55 -40.83
C ALA A 408 0.24 11.40 -42.06
N GLY A 409 -0.27 10.73 -43.09
CA GLY A 409 0.40 10.74 -44.41
C GLY A 409 0.18 12.06 -45.11
N VAL A 410 -1.10 12.46 -45.25
CA VAL A 410 -1.53 13.78 -45.78
C VAL A 410 -2.54 14.32 -44.75
N GLY A 411 -2.28 15.52 -44.21
CA GLY A 411 -3.19 16.13 -43.22
C GLY A 411 -2.50 16.52 -41.90
N ALA A 412 -3.08 16.19 -40.78
CA ALA A 412 -2.56 16.62 -39.48
C ALA A 412 -2.22 15.43 -38.54
N GLY A 413 -0.98 15.38 -38.05
CA GLY A 413 -0.58 14.54 -36.95
C GLY A 413 -0.59 15.34 -35.64
N VAL A 414 -1.46 14.99 -34.69
CA VAL A 414 -1.60 15.71 -33.42
C VAL A 414 -1.32 14.76 -32.27
N ALA A 415 -0.48 15.19 -31.34
CA ALA A 415 -0.24 14.44 -30.09
C ALA A 415 -0.33 15.36 -28.87
N GLY A 416 -0.91 14.87 -27.81
CA GLY A 416 -0.97 15.58 -26.54
C GLY A 416 -0.80 14.65 -25.37
N VAL A 417 0.07 15.01 -24.42
CA VAL A 417 0.27 14.21 -23.20
C VAL A 417 0.30 15.10 -21.97
N VAL A 418 -0.31 14.60 -20.90
CA VAL A 418 -0.29 15.26 -19.59
C VAL A 418 0.10 14.25 -18.54
N THR A 419 1.08 14.59 -17.69
CA THR A 419 1.42 13.82 -16.50
C THR A 419 1.30 14.70 -15.27
N VAL A 420 0.59 14.21 -14.27
CA VAL A 420 0.51 14.81 -12.94
C VAL A 420 0.95 13.76 -11.93
N SER A 421 2.00 14.08 -11.15
CA SER A 421 2.49 13.21 -10.09
C SER A 421 2.59 14.02 -8.82
N LYS A 422 1.65 13.79 -7.88
CA LYS A 422 1.56 14.53 -6.61
C LYS A 422 1.96 13.65 -5.44
N MET A 423 2.82 14.17 -4.57
CA MET A 423 3.08 13.64 -3.22
C MET A 423 2.57 14.62 -2.17
N ASP A 424 1.88 14.08 -1.14
CA ASP A 424 1.38 14.83 -0.01
C ASP A 424 1.48 13.93 1.23
N ASN A 425 2.66 13.90 1.84
CA ASN A 425 2.99 12.90 2.83
C ASN A 425 3.39 13.57 4.16
N THR A 426 2.95 12.97 5.26
CA THR A 426 3.37 13.39 6.60
C THR A 426 4.12 12.25 7.27
N THR A 427 5.31 12.52 7.81
CA THR A 427 6.09 11.54 8.58
C THR A 427 6.43 12.13 9.93
N LYS A 428 5.85 11.61 11.02
CA LYS A 428 5.98 12.20 12.36
C LYS A 428 6.39 11.18 13.41
N ALA A 429 7.41 11.54 14.21
CA ALA A 429 7.77 10.85 15.44
C ALA A 429 7.51 11.80 16.62
N VAL A 430 6.62 11.42 17.54
CA VAL A 430 6.11 12.32 18.59
C VAL A 430 6.16 11.68 19.96
N LEU A 431 6.71 12.42 20.93
CA LEU A 431 6.59 12.14 22.36
C LEU A 431 5.82 13.31 23.01
N THR A 432 4.61 13.06 23.50
CA THR A 432 3.74 14.13 24.03
C THR A 432 3.08 13.74 25.34
N GLY A 433 3.01 14.66 26.33
CA GLY A 433 2.35 14.42 27.62
C GLY A 433 2.90 13.25 28.45
N ALA A 434 4.04 12.68 28.08
CA ALA A 434 4.59 11.48 28.68
C ALA A 434 5.61 11.76 29.78
N THR A 435 5.71 10.83 30.74
CA THR A 435 6.81 10.79 31.71
C THR A 435 7.74 9.63 31.33
N ALA A 436 8.96 9.92 30.91
CA ALA A 436 9.94 8.93 30.50
C ALA A 436 11.17 8.94 31.41
N ASP A 437 11.40 7.83 32.12
CA ASP A 437 12.61 7.56 32.90
C ASP A 437 13.45 6.52 32.15
N VAL A 438 14.44 6.99 31.41
CA VAL A 438 15.20 6.20 30.41
C VAL A 438 16.70 6.49 30.49
N THR A 439 17.52 5.53 30.03
CA THR A 439 18.96 5.80 29.84
C THR A 439 19.20 6.55 28.53
N THR A 440 18.54 6.12 27.45
CA THR A 440 18.64 6.80 26.17
C THR A 440 17.26 7.08 25.59
N LEU A 441 17.10 8.24 24.93
CA LEU A 441 15.91 8.62 24.17
C LEU A 441 16.31 8.93 22.73
N ASP A 442 15.61 8.33 21.79
CA ASP A 442 15.76 8.57 20.35
C ASP A 442 14.37 8.82 19.72
N VAL A 443 14.17 10.00 19.18
CA VAL A 443 12.93 10.40 18.47
C VAL A 443 13.32 10.81 17.07
N GLU A 444 12.94 10.01 16.07
CA GLU A 444 13.46 10.09 14.72
C GLU A 444 12.33 10.05 13.67
N ALA A 445 12.34 10.99 12.74
CA ALA A 445 11.42 11.01 11.60
C ALA A 445 12.21 11.10 10.29
N ASN A 446 12.21 10.00 9.54
CA ASN A 446 12.92 9.90 8.27
C ASN A 446 11.93 9.87 7.11
N HIS A 447 12.16 10.75 6.14
CA HIS A 447 11.35 10.82 4.93
C HIS A 447 12.21 10.78 3.67
N LEU A 448 11.81 9.95 2.70
CA LEU A 448 12.40 9.87 1.37
C LEU A 448 11.30 9.94 0.30
N ALA A 449 11.30 11.00 -0.49
CA ALA A 449 10.41 11.14 -1.64
C ALA A 449 11.21 11.12 -2.94
N ARG A 450 10.76 10.33 -3.92
CA ARG A 450 11.35 10.28 -5.26
C ARG A 450 10.26 10.36 -6.30
N THR A 451 10.32 11.36 -7.18
CA THR A 451 9.37 11.54 -8.28
C THR A 451 10.11 11.68 -9.59
N ASN A 452 9.75 10.84 -10.55
CA ASN A 452 10.25 10.90 -11.91
C ASN A 452 9.10 10.85 -12.92
N ALA A 453 9.07 11.79 -13.86
CA ALA A 453 8.08 11.81 -14.93
C ALA A 453 8.73 12.12 -16.27
N GLY A 454 8.43 11.30 -17.27
CA GLY A 454 8.84 11.47 -18.64
C GLY A 454 7.63 11.65 -19.57
N ASN A 455 7.65 12.68 -20.41
CA ASN A 455 6.60 12.96 -21.37
C ASN A 455 7.17 13.08 -22.78
N ILE A 456 6.63 12.28 -23.70
CA ILE A 456 6.97 12.37 -25.13
C ILE A 456 5.68 12.62 -25.92
N SER A 457 5.65 13.70 -26.67
CA SER A 457 4.55 14.02 -27.57
C SER A 457 5.09 14.30 -28.97
N THR A 458 4.67 13.50 -29.95
CA THR A 458 5.15 13.61 -31.32
C THR A 458 3.98 13.65 -32.29
N GLY A 459 3.79 14.79 -32.93
CA GLY A 459 2.89 14.96 -34.09
C GLY A 459 3.72 14.94 -35.38
N GLY A 460 3.41 14.05 -36.31
CA GLY A 460 4.10 13.93 -37.60
C GLY A 460 3.12 13.93 -38.77
N ALA A 461 3.47 14.64 -39.86
CA ALA A 461 2.74 14.57 -41.13
C ALA A 461 3.72 14.48 -42.31
N GLY A 462 3.42 13.60 -43.27
CA GLY A 462 4.18 13.54 -44.53
C GLY A 462 3.95 14.80 -45.38
N VAL A 463 2.69 15.21 -45.52
CA VAL A 463 2.28 16.49 -46.15
C VAL A 463 1.20 17.08 -45.22
N GLY A 464 1.49 18.23 -44.60
CA GLY A 464 0.55 18.90 -43.69
C GLY A 464 1.21 19.40 -42.41
N ALA A 465 0.49 19.33 -41.25
CA ALA A 465 0.95 19.85 -39.98
C ALA A 465 1.18 18.73 -38.94
N GLY A 466 2.32 18.78 -38.24
CA GLY A 466 2.60 17.95 -37.05
C GLY A 466 2.57 18.83 -35.78
N ILE A 467 1.77 18.47 -34.79
CA ILE A 467 1.65 19.20 -33.52
C ILE A 467 1.88 18.23 -32.37
N GLY A 468 2.82 18.54 -31.49
CA GLY A 468 3.07 17.81 -30.24
C GLY A 468 3.02 18.75 -29.04
N LEU A 469 2.26 18.40 -28.01
CA LEU A 469 2.17 19.13 -26.74
C LEU A 469 2.36 18.20 -25.56
N SER A 470 3.30 18.53 -24.66
CA SER A 470 3.47 17.77 -23.41
C SER A 470 3.49 18.67 -22.19
N VAL A 471 2.82 18.25 -21.12
CA VAL A 471 2.77 18.96 -19.84
C VAL A 471 3.08 17.97 -18.70
N GLY A 472 4.01 18.33 -17.83
CA GLY A 472 4.33 17.58 -16.59
C GLY A 472 4.17 18.49 -15.39
N VAL A 473 3.52 18.01 -14.33
CA VAL A 473 3.32 18.71 -13.06
C VAL A 473 3.70 17.77 -11.91
N LEU A 474 4.66 18.17 -11.07
CA LEU A 474 5.28 17.33 -10.06
C LEU A 474 5.33 18.03 -8.69
N PRO A 475 4.21 18.31 -8.01
CA PRO A 475 4.25 18.88 -6.66
C PRO A 475 4.62 17.81 -5.62
N ASP A 476 5.45 18.23 -4.65
CA ASP A 476 5.80 17.46 -3.45
C ASP A 476 5.58 18.37 -2.23
N ASP A 477 4.57 18.04 -1.42
CA ASP A 477 4.16 18.76 -0.21
C ASP A 477 4.50 17.95 1.05
N SER A 478 5.51 17.07 1.00
CA SER A 478 5.85 16.15 2.08
C SER A 478 6.49 16.85 3.29
N VAL A 479 6.08 16.47 4.51
CA VAL A 479 6.51 17.09 5.75
C VAL A 479 7.02 16.05 6.76
N PRO A 480 8.35 15.97 7.03
CA PRO A 480 8.89 15.23 8.16
C PRO A 480 8.87 16.06 9.45
N GLY A 481 8.72 15.40 10.60
CA GLY A 481 8.79 16.09 11.89
C GLY A 481 9.06 15.14 13.07
N ALA A 482 10.14 15.42 13.83
CA ALA A 482 10.40 14.77 15.11
C ALA A 482 10.13 15.76 16.25
N GLU A 483 9.35 15.35 17.25
CA GLU A 483 8.84 16.27 18.25
C GLU A 483 8.76 15.69 19.65
N VAL A 484 9.16 16.46 20.65
CA VAL A 484 8.94 16.18 22.07
C VAL A 484 8.21 17.37 22.69
N ARG A 485 6.96 17.14 23.16
CA ARG A 485 6.10 18.21 23.70
C ARG A 485 5.52 17.85 25.07
N GLY A 486 5.50 18.80 25.99
CA GLY A 486 4.79 18.65 27.28
C GLY A 486 5.18 17.41 28.07
N SER A 487 6.34 16.80 27.77
CA SER A 487 6.81 15.56 28.35
C SER A 487 7.90 15.81 29.37
N THR A 488 7.97 14.98 30.42
CA THR A 488 9.06 14.97 31.38
C THR A 488 9.99 13.81 31.04
N VAL A 489 11.24 14.12 30.70
CA VAL A 489 12.26 13.13 30.36
C VAL A 489 13.39 13.16 31.38
N ASN A 490 13.54 12.08 32.13
CA ASN A 490 14.68 11.86 33.03
C ASN A 490 15.64 10.90 32.35
N SER A 491 16.75 11.42 31.84
CA SER A 491 17.72 10.62 31.10
C SER A 491 19.10 10.69 31.74
N SER A 492 19.74 9.55 31.89
CA SER A 492 21.12 9.44 32.40
C SER A 492 22.18 9.29 31.29
N GLY A 493 21.76 9.18 30.03
CA GLY A 493 22.62 8.99 28.85
C GLY A 493 22.32 9.96 27.70
N ASN A 494 22.56 9.54 26.49
CA ASN A 494 22.38 10.35 25.29
C ASN A 494 20.91 10.54 24.90
N GLN A 495 20.60 11.76 24.44
CA GLN A 495 19.30 12.08 23.84
C GLN A 495 19.53 12.51 22.39
N SER A 496 18.72 11.98 21.47
CA SER A 496 18.74 12.34 20.05
C SER A 496 17.34 12.72 19.58
N ARG A 497 17.28 13.77 18.76
CA ARG A 497 16.09 14.19 18.02
C ARG A 497 16.51 14.57 16.60
N THR A 498 16.07 13.78 15.61
CA THR A 498 16.45 13.96 14.19
C THR A 498 15.23 13.98 13.28
#